data_c8a5932850818f21a309b7fe32a8398a
#
_entry.id   c8a5932850818f21a309b7fe32a8398a
#
_cell.length_a   1.000
_cell.length_b   1.000
_cell.length_c   1.000
_cell.angle_alpha   90.00
_cell.angle_beta   90.00
_cell.angle_gamma   90.00
#
_symmetry.space_group_name_H-M   'P 1'
#
loop_
_entity.id
_entity.type
_entity.pdbx_description
1 polymer ?
#
loop_
_entity_poly.entity_id
_entity_poly.type
_entity_poly.pdbx_seq_one_letter_code
_entity_poly.pdbx_strand_id
1 'polypeptide(L)'
;MDSLLHLRGTPAANWNLLLQVAMGAALLVGMGLARRRQFGWHRACQTTVVLLEVVLIAWVMAPSFHDQRVLSHALAHPRNTYYLVALVHAALGIAGAGLGLYVVLSAGTPLLPSTLRLRNFKLWMRTTLAIWLVALALGLATFRVWYPPIPAAAATLPAAIAPSPAPPAANQEVVVRLTNFKFTPDKVTIAAGATVTWLDDTGRHSVRCDEETFQSEPLVSGQRFAHRFDRPGTFEVYCGVHGRKVMAGTVAVVPR
;
A
#
# COMPACT_ATOMS: atom_id res chain seq x y z
N MET A 1 7.17 -21.05 -8.65
CA MET A 1 6.09 -20.19 -9.19
C MET A 1 6.28 -18.71 -8.82
N ASP A 2 7.40 -18.39 -8.14
CA ASP A 2 7.65 -17.05 -7.55
C ASP A 2 8.40 -16.07 -8.47
N SER A 3 8.76 -16.47 -9.68
CA SER A 3 9.61 -15.66 -10.56
C SER A 3 8.88 -14.86 -11.66
N LEU A 4 7.58 -15.07 -11.86
CA LEU A 4 6.84 -14.42 -12.96
C LEU A 4 6.17 -13.10 -12.60
N LEU A 5 5.94 -12.84 -11.31
CA LEU A 5 5.39 -11.58 -10.84
C LEU A 5 6.26 -11.09 -9.66
N HIS A 6 7.31 -10.33 -9.93
CA HIS A 6 8.07 -9.61 -8.89
C HIS A 6 7.20 -8.53 -8.22
N LEU A 7 6.07 -8.97 -7.63
CA LEU A 7 5.20 -8.12 -6.83
C LEU A 7 5.88 -7.86 -5.49
N ARG A 8 6.21 -6.62 -5.21
CA ARG A 8 7.00 -6.20 -4.03
C ARG A 8 6.18 -5.59 -2.93
N GLY A 9 4.86 -5.64 -3.06
CA GLY A 9 3.95 -5.24 -2.01
C GLY A 9 3.94 -6.25 -0.86
N THR A 10 3.31 -5.88 0.24
CA THR A 10 2.95 -6.84 1.28
C THR A 10 2.12 -7.97 0.67
N PRO A 11 2.07 -9.17 1.27
CA PRO A 11 1.22 -10.25 0.77
C PRO A 11 -0.23 -9.79 0.53
N ALA A 12 -0.80 -9.02 1.47
CA ALA A 12 -2.14 -8.47 1.33
C ALA A 12 -2.28 -7.50 0.13
N ALA A 13 -1.30 -6.61 -0.06
CA ALA A 13 -1.30 -5.68 -1.19
C ALA A 13 -1.17 -6.41 -2.53
N ASN A 14 -0.31 -7.42 -2.60
CA ASN A 14 -0.12 -8.24 -3.80
C ASN A 14 -1.39 -9.01 -4.16
N TRP A 15 -2.03 -9.66 -3.18
CA TRP A 15 -3.29 -10.37 -3.39
C TRP A 15 -4.42 -9.44 -3.81
N ASN A 16 -4.52 -8.26 -3.18
CA ASN A 16 -5.51 -7.25 -3.58
C ASN A 16 -5.29 -6.80 -5.03
N LEU A 17 -4.04 -6.53 -5.43
CA LEU A 17 -3.72 -6.15 -6.81
C LEU A 17 -4.12 -7.23 -7.81
N LEU A 18 -3.75 -8.48 -7.56
CA LEU A 18 -4.09 -9.61 -8.44
C LEU A 18 -5.59 -9.77 -8.57
N LEU A 19 -6.32 -9.66 -7.46
CA LEU A 19 -7.78 -9.78 -7.44
C LEU A 19 -8.43 -8.62 -8.22
N GLN A 20 -7.95 -7.39 -8.07
CA GLN A 20 -8.43 -6.23 -8.83
C GLN A 20 -8.21 -6.40 -10.34
N VAL A 21 -7.06 -6.91 -10.76
CA VAL A 21 -6.79 -7.20 -12.18
C VAL A 21 -7.71 -8.30 -12.70
N ALA A 22 -7.91 -9.37 -11.93
CA ALA A 22 -8.83 -10.46 -12.29
C ALA A 22 -10.29 -9.96 -12.41
N MET A 23 -10.72 -9.08 -11.50
CA MET A 23 -12.05 -8.46 -11.55
C MET A 23 -12.19 -7.56 -12.78
N GLY A 24 -11.16 -6.78 -13.14
CA GLY A 24 -11.13 -6.01 -14.39
C GLY A 24 -11.29 -6.89 -15.61
N ALA A 25 -10.57 -8.01 -15.67
CA ALA A 25 -10.72 -8.99 -16.75
C ALA A 25 -12.16 -9.58 -16.78
N ALA A 26 -12.72 -9.91 -15.62
CA ALA A 26 -14.10 -10.42 -15.51
C ALA A 26 -15.14 -9.41 -16.02
N LEU A 27 -14.97 -8.11 -15.74
CA LEU A 27 -15.85 -7.05 -16.29
C LEU A 27 -15.80 -7.00 -17.82
N LEU A 28 -14.61 -7.14 -18.42
CA LEU A 28 -14.45 -7.20 -19.88
C LEU A 28 -15.07 -8.46 -20.48
N VAL A 29 -14.90 -9.60 -19.83
CA VAL A 29 -15.60 -10.85 -20.20
C VAL A 29 -17.12 -10.65 -20.13
N GLY A 30 -17.61 -10.08 -19.03
CA GLY A 30 -19.03 -9.74 -18.87
C GLY A 30 -19.56 -8.84 -19.98
N MET A 31 -18.77 -7.86 -20.43
CA MET A 31 -19.12 -7.04 -21.59
C MET A 31 -19.21 -7.91 -22.88
N GLY A 32 -18.29 -8.85 -23.08
CA GLY A 32 -18.34 -9.81 -24.19
C GLY A 32 -19.58 -10.67 -24.17
N LEU A 33 -19.98 -11.15 -22.98
CA LEU A 33 -21.24 -11.93 -22.79
C LEU A 33 -22.47 -11.11 -23.19
N ALA A 34 -22.53 -9.83 -22.82
CA ALA A 34 -23.63 -8.94 -23.22
C ALA A 34 -23.69 -8.76 -24.75
N ARG A 35 -22.54 -8.62 -25.43
CA ARG A 35 -22.47 -8.54 -26.90
C ARG A 35 -22.97 -9.82 -27.57
N ARG A 36 -22.74 -10.99 -26.94
CA ARG A 36 -23.23 -12.30 -27.38
C ARG A 36 -24.68 -12.57 -26.94
N ARG A 37 -25.39 -11.58 -26.40
CA ARG A 37 -26.75 -11.68 -25.87
C ARG A 37 -26.95 -12.70 -24.74
N GLN A 38 -25.89 -13.10 -24.06
CA GLN A 38 -25.90 -14.00 -22.89
C GLN A 38 -26.16 -13.21 -21.61
N PHE A 39 -27.35 -12.59 -21.51
CA PHE A 39 -27.66 -11.62 -20.45
C PHE A 39 -27.72 -12.23 -19.06
N GLY A 40 -28.06 -13.52 -18.91
CA GLY A 40 -28.02 -14.21 -17.61
C GLY A 40 -26.63 -14.27 -17.04
N TRP A 41 -25.64 -14.75 -17.81
CA TRP A 41 -24.25 -14.83 -17.42
C TRP A 41 -23.60 -13.46 -17.25
N HIS A 42 -23.92 -12.51 -18.12
CA HIS A 42 -23.49 -11.12 -17.98
C HIS A 42 -23.94 -10.56 -16.63
N ARG A 43 -25.21 -10.68 -16.26
CA ARG A 43 -25.75 -10.19 -15.00
C ARG A 43 -25.06 -10.84 -13.82
N ALA A 44 -24.93 -12.17 -13.79
CA ALA A 44 -24.26 -12.88 -12.73
C ALA A 44 -22.80 -12.40 -12.56
N CYS A 45 -22.04 -12.35 -13.64
CA CYS A 45 -20.65 -11.90 -13.63
C CYS A 45 -20.51 -10.47 -13.09
N GLN A 46 -21.29 -9.51 -13.61
CA GLN A 46 -21.21 -8.11 -13.18
C GLN A 46 -21.64 -7.93 -11.73
N THR A 47 -22.71 -8.59 -11.30
CA THR A 47 -23.18 -8.49 -9.90
C THR A 47 -22.14 -9.05 -8.94
N THR A 48 -21.55 -10.21 -9.26
CA THR A 48 -20.49 -10.81 -8.41
C THR A 48 -19.30 -9.86 -8.28
N VAL A 49 -18.83 -9.26 -9.38
CA VAL A 49 -17.69 -8.31 -9.33
C VAL A 49 -18.04 -7.09 -8.49
N VAL A 50 -19.22 -6.49 -8.67
CA VAL A 50 -19.64 -5.31 -7.89
C VAL A 50 -19.71 -5.61 -6.39
N LEU A 51 -20.29 -6.76 -6.01
CA LEU A 51 -20.40 -7.15 -4.61
C LEU A 51 -19.02 -7.44 -4.00
N LEU A 52 -18.15 -8.13 -4.74
CA LEU A 52 -16.78 -8.40 -4.29
C LEU A 52 -15.98 -7.10 -4.12
N GLU A 53 -16.15 -6.13 -5.02
CA GLU A 53 -15.51 -4.81 -4.90
C GLU A 53 -15.95 -4.07 -3.64
N VAL A 54 -17.24 -4.06 -3.32
CA VAL A 54 -17.74 -3.45 -2.07
C VAL A 54 -17.10 -4.10 -0.84
N VAL A 55 -16.97 -5.44 -0.84
CA VAL A 55 -16.31 -6.17 0.24
C VAL A 55 -14.82 -5.78 0.34
N LEU A 56 -14.11 -5.72 -0.79
CA LEU A 56 -12.70 -5.33 -0.80
C LEU A 56 -12.47 -3.88 -0.36
N ILE A 57 -13.33 -2.97 -0.77
CA ILE A 57 -13.28 -1.59 -0.30
C ILE A 57 -13.43 -1.55 1.23
N ALA A 58 -14.44 -2.24 1.78
CA ALA A 58 -14.75 -2.20 3.20
C ALA A 58 -13.66 -2.87 4.07
N TRP A 59 -13.15 -4.03 3.64
CA TRP A 59 -12.26 -4.85 4.48
C TRP A 59 -10.77 -4.68 4.22
N VAL A 60 -10.38 -4.23 3.03
CA VAL A 60 -8.96 -4.12 2.66
C VAL A 60 -8.57 -2.67 2.40
N MET A 61 -9.31 -1.97 1.55
CA MET A 61 -8.91 -0.65 1.08
C MET A 61 -9.16 0.44 2.12
N ALA A 62 -10.35 0.48 2.73
CA ALA A 62 -10.70 1.51 3.70
C ALA A 62 -9.83 1.44 4.96
N PRO A 63 -9.56 0.27 5.59
CA PRO A 63 -8.58 0.17 6.67
C PRO A 63 -7.20 0.65 6.26
N SER A 64 -6.68 0.18 5.10
CA SER A 64 -5.35 0.60 4.62
C SER A 64 -5.27 2.11 4.37
N PHE A 65 -6.32 2.72 3.83
CA PHE A 65 -6.41 4.16 3.59
C PHE A 65 -6.42 4.95 4.91
N HIS A 66 -7.15 4.46 5.91
CA HIS A 66 -7.22 5.04 7.24
C HIS A 66 -5.88 4.93 7.98
N ASP A 67 -5.29 3.72 8.02
CA ASP A 67 -4.05 3.47 8.75
C ASP A 67 -2.88 4.32 8.22
N GLN A 68 -2.84 4.53 6.92
CA GLN A 68 -1.85 5.38 6.26
C GLN A 68 -2.18 6.88 6.33
N ARG A 69 -3.31 7.25 6.94
CA ARG A 69 -3.76 8.64 7.04
C ARG A 69 -3.70 9.40 5.71
N VAL A 70 -4.03 8.71 4.61
CA VAL A 70 -3.90 9.25 3.25
C VAL A 70 -4.59 10.59 3.09
N LEU A 71 -5.81 10.74 3.62
CA LEU A 71 -6.58 11.97 3.51
C LEU A 71 -5.88 13.15 4.20
N SER A 72 -5.45 12.99 5.46
CA SER A 72 -4.80 14.07 6.22
C SER A 72 -3.46 14.48 5.60
N HIS A 73 -2.67 13.51 5.13
CA HIS A 73 -1.40 13.79 4.45
C HIS A 73 -1.59 14.41 3.07
N ALA A 74 -2.58 13.97 2.29
CA ALA A 74 -2.89 14.56 1.00
C ALA A 74 -3.36 16.02 1.12
N LEU A 75 -4.15 16.33 2.15
CA LEU A 75 -4.59 17.70 2.42
C LEU A 75 -3.46 18.60 2.95
N ALA A 76 -2.57 18.06 3.79
CA ALA A 76 -1.42 18.80 4.31
C ALA A 76 -0.33 19.03 3.22
N HIS A 77 -0.18 18.11 2.28
CA HIS A 77 0.84 18.13 1.23
C HIS A 77 0.24 17.85 -0.15
N PRO A 78 -0.56 18.76 -0.72
CA PRO A 78 -1.34 18.53 -1.95
C PRO A 78 -0.49 18.28 -3.21
N ARG A 79 0.82 18.58 -3.16
CA ARG A 79 1.76 18.29 -4.25
C ARG A 79 2.48 16.95 -4.10
N ASN A 80 2.26 16.23 -3.00
CA ASN A 80 2.88 14.93 -2.80
C ASN A 80 2.14 13.85 -3.59
N THR A 81 2.74 13.41 -4.70
CA THR A 81 2.19 12.41 -5.61
C THR A 81 1.84 11.09 -4.89
N TYR A 82 2.60 10.72 -3.85
CA TYR A 82 2.38 9.49 -3.08
C TYR A 82 0.97 9.41 -2.50
N TYR A 83 0.48 10.50 -1.89
CA TYR A 83 -0.86 10.54 -1.30
C TYR A 83 -1.93 10.99 -2.28
N LEU A 84 -1.59 11.88 -3.23
CA LEU A 84 -2.54 12.40 -4.20
C LEU A 84 -3.09 11.31 -5.11
N VAL A 85 -2.23 10.44 -5.65
CA VAL A 85 -2.66 9.33 -6.53
C VAL A 85 -3.56 8.37 -5.77
N ALA A 86 -3.24 8.04 -4.50
CA ALA A 86 -4.07 7.19 -3.66
C ALA A 86 -5.43 7.83 -3.35
N LEU A 87 -5.48 9.13 -3.10
CA LEU A 87 -6.73 9.87 -2.85
C LEU A 87 -7.66 9.86 -4.08
N VAL A 88 -7.10 10.18 -5.26
CA VAL A 88 -7.88 10.18 -6.51
C VAL A 88 -8.35 8.78 -6.86
N HIS A 89 -7.49 7.76 -6.69
CA HIS A 89 -7.87 6.36 -6.86
C HIS A 89 -9.05 5.97 -5.95
N ALA A 90 -8.97 6.30 -4.66
CA ALA A 90 -10.03 6.00 -3.70
C ALA A 90 -11.35 6.69 -4.04
N ALA A 91 -11.32 7.97 -4.43
CA ALA A 91 -12.51 8.72 -4.81
C ALA A 91 -13.20 8.11 -6.03
N LEU A 92 -12.44 7.76 -7.07
CA LEU A 92 -12.95 7.11 -8.27
C LEU A 92 -13.42 5.68 -8.00
N GLY A 93 -12.72 4.94 -7.14
CA GLY A 93 -13.14 3.61 -6.70
C GLY A 93 -14.50 3.61 -6.01
N ILE A 94 -14.69 4.52 -5.05
CA ILE A 94 -15.96 4.70 -4.34
C ILE A 94 -17.08 5.11 -5.33
N ALA A 95 -16.80 6.06 -6.22
CA ALA A 95 -17.77 6.49 -7.23
C ALA A 95 -18.15 5.35 -8.18
N GLY A 96 -17.17 4.57 -8.65
CA GLY A 96 -17.38 3.41 -9.53
C GLY A 96 -18.17 2.29 -8.85
N ALA A 97 -17.83 1.94 -7.61
CA ALA A 97 -18.54 0.94 -6.82
C ALA A 97 -19.99 1.37 -6.51
N GLY A 98 -20.19 2.62 -6.09
CA GLY A 98 -21.52 3.17 -5.82
C GLY A 98 -22.40 3.20 -7.06
N LEU A 99 -21.86 3.63 -8.21
CA LEU A 99 -22.57 3.63 -9.47
C LEU A 99 -22.85 2.19 -9.96
N GLY A 100 -21.89 1.27 -9.80
CA GLY A 100 -22.06 -0.15 -10.11
C GLY A 100 -23.18 -0.78 -9.28
N LEU A 101 -23.19 -0.54 -7.98
CA LEU A 101 -24.25 -1.00 -7.08
C LEU A 101 -25.62 -0.41 -7.48
N TYR A 102 -25.67 0.88 -7.83
CA TYR A 102 -26.90 1.52 -8.28
C TYR A 102 -27.42 0.90 -9.60
N VAL A 103 -26.54 0.58 -10.54
CA VAL A 103 -26.90 -0.12 -11.78
C VAL A 103 -27.48 -1.51 -11.47
N VAL A 104 -26.83 -2.28 -10.57
CA VAL A 104 -27.30 -3.61 -10.15
C VAL A 104 -28.67 -3.53 -9.48
N LEU A 105 -28.88 -2.59 -8.57
CA LEU A 105 -30.16 -2.39 -7.89
C LEU A 105 -31.26 -1.96 -8.86
N SER A 106 -30.95 -1.08 -9.81
CA SER A 106 -31.90 -0.60 -10.83
C SER A 106 -32.33 -1.68 -11.81
N ALA A 107 -31.42 -2.59 -12.19
CA ALA A 107 -31.66 -3.62 -13.19
C ALA A 107 -32.15 -4.94 -12.62
N GLY A 108 -31.75 -5.25 -11.39
CA GLY A 108 -31.89 -6.60 -10.83
C GLY A 108 -32.92 -6.75 -9.72
N THR A 109 -33.44 -5.66 -9.15
CA THR A 109 -34.27 -5.72 -7.94
C THR A 109 -35.50 -4.82 -8.01
N PRO A 110 -36.56 -5.14 -7.27
CA PRO A 110 -37.72 -4.26 -7.10
C PRO A 110 -37.50 -3.17 -6.02
N LEU A 111 -36.33 -3.12 -5.40
CA LEU A 111 -36.03 -2.23 -4.25
C LEU A 111 -36.10 -0.75 -4.60
N LEU A 112 -35.83 -0.39 -5.87
CA LEU A 112 -35.90 1.00 -6.30
C LEU A 112 -37.29 1.31 -6.92
N PRO A 113 -37.92 2.41 -6.47
CA PRO A 113 -39.16 2.90 -7.11
C PRO A 113 -38.91 3.24 -8.58
N SER A 114 -39.95 3.14 -9.40
CA SER A 114 -39.88 3.33 -10.86
C SER A 114 -39.28 4.68 -11.27
N THR A 115 -39.51 5.72 -10.47
CA THR A 115 -39.01 7.08 -10.67
C THR A 115 -37.49 7.19 -10.54
N LEU A 116 -36.85 6.33 -9.72
CA LEU A 116 -35.40 6.29 -9.49
C LEU A 116 -34.70 5.25 -10.36
N ARG A 117 -35.43 4.46 -11.18
CA ARG A 117 -34.79 3.48 -12.05
C ARG A 117 -34.11 4.14 -13.24
N LEU A 118 -32.93 3.63 -13.60
CA LEU A 118 -32.17 4.09 -14.76
C LEU A 118 -32.96 3.84 -16.04
N ARG A 119 -33.10 4.86 -16.88
CA ARG A 119 -33.79 4.76 -18.19
C ARG A 119 -32.83 4.32 -19.31
N ASN A 120 -31.54 4.69 -19.22
CA ASN A 120 -30.55 4.36 -20.25
C ASN A 120 -29.42 3.46 -19.66
N PHE A 121 -29.74 2.19 -19.41
CA PHE A 121 -28.79 1.21 -18.87
C PHE A 121 -27.49 1.11 -19.67
N LYS A 122 -27.56 1.23 -21.00
CA LYS A 122 -26.40 1.11 -21.88
C LYS A 122 -25.35 2.20 -21.59
N LEU A 123 -25.81 3.42 -21.39
CA LEU A 123 -24.95 4.55 -21.06
C LEU A 123 -24.32 4.34 -19.69
N TRP A 124 -25.14 4.09 -18.67
CA TRP A 124 -24.70 3.96 -17.29
C TRP A 124 -23.73 2.79 -17.09
N MET A 125 -23.97 1.63 -17.69
CA MET A 125 -23.04 0.50 -17.65
C MET A 125 -21.69 0.82 -18.32
N ARG A 126 -21.68 1.56 -19.42
CA ARG A 126 -20.45 2.00 -20.09
C ARG A 126 -19.68 3.01 -19.25
N THR A 127 -20.37 3.98 -18.66
CA THR A 127 -19.78 4.97 -17.76
C THR A 127 -19.18 4.30 -16.54
N THR A 128 -19.91 3.38 -15.89
CA THR A 128 -19.41 2.61 -14.74
C THR A 128 -18.15 1.83 -15.11
N LEU A 129 -18.16 1.12 -16.23
CA LEU A 129 -16.99 0.37 -16.70
C LEU A 129 -15.80 1.29 -16.98
N ALA A 130 -16.02 2.46 -17.60
CA ALA A 130 -14.96 3.42 -17.87
C ALA A 130 -14.34 3.97 -16.57
N ILE A 131 -15.16 4.38 -15.61
CA ILE A 131 -14.70 4.83 -14.28
C ILE A 131 -13.91 3.71 -13.60
N TRP A 132 -14.38 2.49 -13.65
CA TRP A 132 -13.75 1.34 -13.03
C TRP A 132 -12.37 1.02 -13.64
N LEU A 133 -12.24 1.09 -14.97
CA LEU A 133 -10.97 0.88 -15.65
C LEU A 133 -9.96 2.00 -15.35
N VAL A 134 -10.44 3.25 -15.24
CA VAL A 134 -9.58 4.37 -14.80
C VAL A 134 -9.15 4.19 -13.35
N ALA A 135 -10.07 3.79 -12.45
CA ALA A 135 -9.73 3.48 -11.06
C ALA A 135 -8.70 2.34 -10.97
N LEU A 136 -8.85 1.27 -11.77
CA LEU A 136 -7.88 0.18 -11.84
C LEU A 136 -6.51 0.67 -12.30
N ALA A 137 -6.44 1.49 -13.34
CA ALA A 137 -5.18 2.07 -13.82
C ALA A 137 -4.50 2.94 -12.75
N LEU A 138 -5.27 3.74 -12.02
CA LEU A 138 -4.76 4.52 -10.89
C LEU A 138 -4.36 3.64 -9.71
N GLY A 139 -5.05 2.53 -9.46
CA GLY A 139 -4.65 1.52 -8.47
C GLY A 139 -3.30 0.90 -8.79
N LEU A 140 -3.06 0.56 -10.06
CA LEU A 140 -1.76 0.11 -10.55
C LEU A 140 -0.68 1.19 -10.37
N ALA A 141 -1.00 2.45 -10.67
CA ALA A 141 -0.09 3.57 -10.44
C ALA A 141 0.22 3.76 -8.94
N THR A 142 -0.79 3.69 -8.07
CA THR A 142 -0.62 3.73 -6.61
C THR A 142 0.30 2.62 -6.15
N PHE A 143 0.07 1.39 -6.60
CA PHE A 143 0.93 0.25 -6.26
C PHE A 143 2.39 0.48 -6.70
N ARG A 144 2.62 1.01 -7.90
CA ARG A 144 3.97 1.34 -8.40
C ARG A 144 4.66 2.44 -7.61
N VAL A 145 3.90 3.44 -7.16
CA VAL A 145 4.42 4.54 -6.33
C VAL A 145 4.73 4.06 -4.91
N TRP A 146 3.90 3.18 -4.35
CA TRP A 146 4.06 2.68 -2.99
C TRP A 146 5.09 1.55 -2.88
N TYR A 147 5.25 0.75 -3.93
CA TYR A 147 6.16 -0.40 -4.00
C TYR A 147 7.07 -0.29 -5.24
N PRO A 148 7.98 0.69 -5.28
CA PRO A 148 8.84 0.90 -6.44
C PRO A 148 9.79 -0.30 -6.64
N PRO A 149 10.23 -0.55 -7.91
CA PRO A 149 11.22 -1.58 -8.19
C PRO A 149 12.56 -1.26 -7.49
N ILE A 150 13.25 -2.29 -6.97
CA ILE A 150 14.61 -2.13 -6.43
C ILE A 150 15.54 -1.79 -7.60
N PRO A 151 16.36 -0.72 -7.51
CA PRO A 151 17.42 -0.49 -8.48
C PRO A 151 18.35 -1.72 -8.56
N ALA A 152 18.76 -2.11 -9.77
CA ALA A 152 19.60 -3.28 -9.96
C ALA A 152 20.91 -3.25 -9.14
N ALA A 153 21.45 -2.05 -8.86
CA ALA A 153 22.60 -1.83 -8.01
C ALA A 153 22.38 -2.23 -6.54
N ALA A 154 21.14 -2.21 -6.04
CA ALA A 154 20.82 -2.62 -4.68
C ALA A 154 20.62 -4.14 -4.53
N ALA A 155 20.38 -4.85 -5.62
CA ALA A 155 20.19 -6.30 -5.66
C ALA A 155 21.50 -7.10 -5.51
N THR A 156 22.65 -6.46 -5.71
CA THR A 156 23.98 -7.10 -5.67
C THR A 156 24.65 -7.06 -4.29
N LEU A 157 24.01 -6.43 -3.28
CA LEU A 157 24.53 -6.44 -1.92
C LEU A 157 24.21 -7.79 -1.24
N PRO A 158 25.19 -8.44 -0.58
CA PRO A 158 24.98 -9.75 0.06
C PRO A 158 23.83 -9.67 1.08
N ALA A 159 22.99 -10.68 1.06
CA ALA A 159 21.95 -10.86 2.08
C ALA A 159 22.64 -10.98 3.44
N ALA A 160 22.49 -9.96 4.30
CA ALA A 160 23.18 -9.89 5.55
C ALA A 160 22.55 -10.81 6.59
N ILE A 161 23.35 -11.70 7.09
CA ILE A 161 23.51 -12.28 8.43
C ILE A 161 22.27 -12.18 9.35
N ALA A 162 21.74 -13.34 9.69
CA ALA A 162 20.77 -13.54 10.76
C ALA A 162 21.34 -13.04 12.12
N PRO A 163 20.52 -12.47 13.02
CA PRO A 163 20.99 -12.00 14.31
C PRO A 163 21.40 -13.17 15.20
N SER A 164 22.66 -13.18 15.59
CA SER A 164 23.16 -14.07 16.65
C SER A 164 22.94 -13.41 18.01
N PRO A 165 22.43 -14.10 19.04
CA PRO A 165 22.29 -13.56 20.38
C PRO A 165 23.64 -13.69 21.11
N ALA A 166 24.51 -12.69 20.96
CA ALA A 166 25.73 -12.56 21.76
C ALA A 166 25.81 -11.14 22.36
N PRO A 167 26.44 -10.96 23.54
CA PRO A 167 26.53 -9.65 24.19
C PRO A 167 27.30 -8.65 23.33
N PRO A 168 26.98 -7.35 23.38
CA PRO A 168 27.40 -6.37 22.39
C PRO A 168 28.91 -6.10 22.47
N ALA A 169 29.65 -6.60 21.50
CA ALA A 169 31.02 -6.14 21.23
C ALA A 169 31.01 -4.77 20.53
N ALA A 170 32.04 -3.97 20.74
CA ALA A 170 32.13 -2.57 20.29
C ALA A 170 32.03 -2.30 18.78
N ASN A 171 31.92 -3.35 17.94
CA ASN A 171 31.76 -3.29 16.49
C ASN A 171 30.50 -4.01 16.00
N GLN A 172 29.47 -4.13 16.85
CA GLN A 172 28.26 -4.84 16.49
C GLN A 172 27.36 -3.97 15.59
N GLU A 173 27.06 -4.46 14.40
CA GLU A 173 26.01 -3.91 13.55
C GLU A 173 24.69 -4.54 13.93
N VAL A 174 23.70 -3.72 14.30
CA VAL A 174 22.32 -4.16 14.56
C VAL A 174 21.45 -3.76 13.39
N VAL A 175 20.75 -4.73 12.81
CA VAL A 175 19.84 -4.48 11.66
C VAL A 175 18.41 -4.33 12.15
N VAL A 176 17.78 -3.21 11.80
CA VAL A 176 16.35 -2.92 12.01
C VAL A 176 15.66 -2.91 10.66
N ARG A 177 14.63 -3.73 10.50
CA ARG A 177 13.85 -3.79 9.26
C ARG A 177 12.70 -2.80 9.29
N LEU A 178 12.47 -2.15 8.15
CA LEU A 178 11.35 -1.24 7.94
C LEU A 178 10.29 -1.96 7.10
N THR A 179 9.16 -2.25 7.73
CA THR A 179 8.05 -2.96 7.08
C THR A 179 6.72 -2.42 7.58
N ASN A 180 5.74 -2.23 6.68
CA ASN A 180 4.35 -1.97 7.08
C ASN A 180 4.18 -0.95 8.22
N PHE A 181 4.85 0.20 8.12
CA PHE A 181 4.82 1.26 9.13
C PHE A 181 5.40 0.87 10.49
N LYS A 182 6.31 -0.11 10.52
CA LYS A 182 6.99 -0.55 11.74
C LYS A 182 8.49 -0.62 11.54
N PHE A 183 9.22 -0.28 12.60
CA PHE A 183 10.59 -0.71 12.80
C PHE A 183 10.56 -2.10 13.47
N THR A 184 11.33 -3.05 12.96
CA THR A 184 11.38 -4.41 13.50
C THR A 184 12.86 -4.83 13.70
N PRO A 185 13.30 -4.96 14.96
CA PRO A 185 12.59 -4.64 16.19
C PRO A 185 12.34 -3.14 16.36
N ASP A 186 11.30 -2.75 17.12
CA ASP A 186 10.95 -1.36 17.43
C ASP A 186 11.78 -0.78 18.56
N LYS A 187 12.45 -1.64 19.34
CA LYS A 187 13.39 -1.29 20.41
C LYS A 187 14.67 -2.08 20.28
N VAL A 188 15.79 -1.39 20.25
CA VAL A 188 17.11 -1.99 20.22
C VAL A 188 17.99 -1.42 21.33
N THR A 189 18.83 -2.27 21.92
CA THR A 189 19.83 -1.86 22.89
C THR A 189 21.21 -2.16 22.32
N ILE A 190 22.07 -1.15 22.29
CA ILE A 190 23.44 -1.22 21.74
C ILE A 190 24.43 -0.60 22.70
N ALA A 191 25.70 -0.94 22.56
CA ALA A 191 26.80 -0.22 23.26
C ALA A 191 27.17 1.06 22.54
N ALA A 192 27.68 2.05 23.25
CA ALA A 192 28.24 3.27 22.66
C ALA A 192 29.35 2.93 21.65
N GLY A 193 29.26 3.54 20.44
CA GLY A 193 30.14 3.26 19.31
C GLY A 193 29.64 2.16 18.37
N ALA A 194 28.49 1.51 18.64
CA ALA A 194 27.87 0.55 17.73
C ALA A 194 27.07 1.26 16.62
N THR A 195 26.85 0.55 15.53
CA THR A 195 26.11 1.03 14.36
C THR A 195 24.75 0.33 14.28
N VAL A 196 23.69 1.11 14.06
CA VAL A 196 22.37 0.58 13.68
C VAL A 196 22.19 0.78 12.18
N THR A 197 21.82 -0.29 11.50
CA THR A 197 21.50 -0.29 10.06
C THR A 197 20.02 -0.54 9.87
N TRP A 198 19.33 0.40 9.26
CA TRP A 198 17.93 0.26 8.87
C TRP A 198 17.84 -0.24 7.43
N LEU A 199 17.14 -1.35 7.22
CA LEU A 199 16.87 -1.96 5.92
C LEU A 199 15.39 -1.82 5.58
N ASP A 200 15.09 -1.14 4.48
CA ASP A 200 13.72 -1.07 3.97
C ASP A 200 13.36 -2.36 3.22
N ASP A 201 12.44 -3.15 3.78
CA ASP A 201 11.98 -4.38 3.16
C ASP A 201 10.83 -4.11 2.18
N THR A 202 9.92 -3.19 2.53
CA THR A 202 8.72 -2.93 1.71
C THR A 202 8.24 -1.50 1.85
N GLY A 203 7.96 -0.84 0.74
CA GLY A 203 7.34 0.47 0.73
C GLY A 203 8.32 1.62 0.53
N ARG A 204 8.05 2.73 1.19
CA ARG A 204 8.89 3.92 1.19
C ARG A 204 8.96 4.48 2.61
N HIS A 205 10.12 4.41 3.21
CA HIS A 205 10.36 4.86 4.56
C HIS A 205 11.55 5.83 4.62
N SER A 206 11.73 6.47 5.75
CA SER A 206 12.97 7.17 6.09
C SER A 206 13.23 7.00 7.58
N VAL A 207 14.43 7.28 8.00
CA VAL A 207 14.82 7.23 9.41
C VAL A 207 15.21 8.63 9.85
N ARG A 208 14.61 9.12 10.91
CA ARG A 208 14.91 10.42 11.50
C ARG A 208 15.05 10.30 13.01
N CYS A 209 16.02 11.01 13.55
CA CYS A 209 16.22 11.21 14.98
C CYS A 209 16.53 12.68 15.22
N ASP A 210 15.74 13.34 16.05
CA ASP A 210 15.92 14.77 16.31
C ASP A 210 17.07 15.01 17.32
N GLU A 211 17.28 14.08 18.27
CA GLU A 211 18.33 14.18 19.31
C GLU A 211 19.73 14.01 18.72
N GLU A 212 19.93 13.13 17.74
CA GLU A 212 21.20 12.93 17.01
C GLU A 212 21.27 13.76 15.73
N THR A 213 20.22 14.54 15.42
CA THR A 213 20.14 15.45 14.25
C THR A 213 20.45 14.78 12.91
N PHE A 214 20.06 13.52 12.73
CA PHE A 214 20.17 12.84 11.45
C PHE A 214 18.82 12.56 10.78
N GLN A 215 18.85 12.51 9.48
CA GLN A 215 17.72 12.10 8.64
C GLN A 215 18.26 11.39 7.41
N SER A 216 17.73 10.19 7.13
CA SER A 216 17.99 9.52 5.85
C SER A 216 17.19 10.16 4.73
N GLU A 217 17.69 10.05 3.50
CA GLU A 217 16.83 10.16 2.32
C GLU A 217 15.72 9.11 2.37
N PRO A 218 14.60 9.32 1.66
CA PRO A 218 13.57 8.30 1.56
C PRO A 218 14.13 7.00 0.96
N LEU A 219 14.09 5.94 1.77
CA LEU A 219 14.52 4.60 1.39
C LEU A 219 13.38 3.90 0.64
N VAL A 220 13.72 3.07 -0.31
CA VAL A 220 12.81 2.14 -0.98
C VAL A 220 13.26 0.70 -0.73
N SER A 221 12.39 -0.26 -0.99
CA SER A 221 12.64 -1.68 -0.73
C SER A 221 14.03 -2.13 -1.19
N GLY A 222 14.80 -2.72 -0.27
CA GLY A 222 16.18 -3.18 -0.44
C GLY A 222 17.26 -2.13 -0.15
N GLN A 223 16.90 -0.86 0.05
CA GLN A 223 17.85 0.18 0.43
C GLN A 223 18.10 0.19 1.94
N ARG A 224 19.28 0.69 2.32
CA ARG A 224 19.77 0.73 3.70
C ARG A 224 20.20 2.15 4.07
N PHE A 225 20.06 2.43 5.35
CA PHE A 225 20.67 3.60 6.00
C PHE A 225 21.32 3.14 7.28
N ALA A 226 22.55 3.58 7.56
CA ALA A 226 23.30 3.24 8.77
C ALA A 226 23.67 4.50 9.52
N HIS A 227 23.58 4.45 10.85
CA HIS A 227 24.06 5.50 11.75
C HIS A 227 24.77 4.90 12.96
N ARG A 228 25.90 5.51 13.35
CA ARG A 228 26.68 5.11 14.50
C ARG A 228 26.31 5.99 15.70
N PHE A 229 26.02 5.37 16.83
CA PHE A 229 25.67 6.06 18.07
C PHE A 229 26.87 6.08 19.01
N ASP A 230 27.51 7.23 19.15
CA ASP A 230 28.75 7.35 19.96
C ASP A 230 28.48 7.71 21.42
N ARG A 231 27.28 8.23 21.75
CA ARG A 231 26.92 8.69 23.08
C ARG A 231 25.91 7.78 23.75
N PRO A 232 26.09 7.42 25.04
CA PRO A 232 25.01 6.75 25.80
C PRO A 232 23.76 7.63 25.89
N GLY A 233 22.58 6.99 25.84
CA GLY A 233 21.30 7.68 25.90
C GLY A 233 20.18 6.85 25.32
N THR A 234 18.97 7.39 25.34
CA THR A 234 17.80 6.81 24.70
C THR A 234 17.35 7.75 23.59
N PHE A 235 17.37 7.26 22.38
CA PHE A 235 17.09 8.02 21.16
C PHE A 235 15.80 7.53 20.53
N GLU A 236 14.86 8.44 20.32
CA GLU A 236 13.66 8.13 19.57
C GLU A 236 13.93 8.28 18.06
N VAL A 237 13.70 7.21 17.32
CA VAL A 237 13.78 7.21 15.85
C VAL A 237 12.39 7.08 15.26
N TYR A 238 12.11 7.80 14.17
CA TYR A 238 10.80 7.74 13.52
C TYR A 238 10.92 7.87 12.01
N CYS A 239 9.87 7.43 11.32
CA CYS A 239 9.81 7.57 9.87
C CYS A 239 9.40 8.99 9.48
N GLY A 240 10.26 9.71 8.77
CA GLY A 240 9.96 11.06 8.30
C GLY A 240 8.88 11.10 7.20
N VAL A 241 8.65 9.98 6.49
CA VAL A 241 7.59 9.86 5.47
C VAL A 241 6.21 9.69 6.12
N HIS A 242 6.10 8.85 7.16
CA HIS A 242 4.82 8.50 7.80
C HIS A 242 4.55 9.29 9.08
N GLY A 243 5.57 9.90 9.64
CA GLY A 243 5.49 10.68 10.87
C GLY A 243 5.62 9.86 12.16
N ARG A 244 6.07 10.53 13.23
CA ARG A 244 6.36 9.97 14.55
C ARG A 244 5.18 9.20 15.16
N LYS A 245 3.96 9.69 14.99
CA LYS A 245 2.75 9.06 15.56
C LYS A 245 2.37 7.74 14.89
N VAL A 246 2.89 7.47 13.69
CA VAL A 246 2.54 6.28 12.89
C VAL A 246 3.63 5.23 12.98
N MET A 247 4.90 5.65 12.90
CA MET A 247 6.03 4.74 12.82
C MET A 247 7.21 5.32 13.61
N ALA A 248 7.39 4.82 14.82
CA ALA A 248 8.48 5.19 15.70
C ALA A 248 9.10 3.95 16.35
N GLY A 249 10.34 4.10 16.80
CA GLY A 249 11.11 3.11 17.53
C GLY A 249 12.07 3.76 18.49
N THR A 250 12.81 2.96 19.27
CA THR A 250 13.74 3.44 20.28
C THR A 250 15.09 2.73 20.17
N VAL A 251 16.16 3.50 20.19
CA VAL A 251 17.54 3.01 20.30
C VAL A 251 18.07 3.40 21.68
N ALA A 252 18.26 2.41 22.56
CA ALA A 252 18.90 2.58 23.84
C ALA A 252 20.40 2.29 23.71
N VAL A 253 21.24 3.29 23.98
CA VAL A 253 22.69 3.20 23.91
C VAL A 253 23.22 3.15 25.34
N VAL A 254 23.82 2.03 25.72
CA VAL A 254 24.43 1.85 27.05
C VAL A 254 25.90 2.20 27.02
N PRO A 255 26.48 2.67 28.14
CA PRO A 255 27.91 2.83 28.26
C PRO A 255 28.66 1.53 27.93
N ARG A 256 29.91 1.67 27.47
CA ARG A 256 30.82 0.53 27.31
C ARG A 256 31.27 -0.02 28.66
#